data_4cf97df243ab98f4a032eb29d8c68d3c
#
_entry.id   4cf97df243ab98f4a032eb29d8c68d3c
#
_cell.length_a   1.000
_cell.length_b   1.000
_cell.length_c   1.000
_cell.angle_alpha   90.00
_cell.angle_beta   90.00
_cell.angle_gamma   90.00
#
_symmetry.space_group_name_H-M   'P 1'
#
loop_
_entity.id
_entity.type
_entity.pdbx_description
1 polymer ?
#
loop_
_entity_poly.entity_id
_entity_poly.type
_entity_poly.pdbx_seq_one_letter_code
_entity_poly.pdbx_strand_id
1 'polypeptide(L)'
;MSHVGAAAMLEDGSPLFILDVEDVLKSIRQLLGDGQLRGTGRDRVSSEVARAKRVLVVEDSITVREVERQILAQMGLEVDTAVDGVDGWNALQAGQYDLVVTDIDMPRMNGIELVTTLRADERFKTIPVIVVSYKDREADRLAGMQAGADAYLTKGSFREGSFVTTVRDILGIEA
;
A
#
# COMPACT_ATOMS: atom_id res chain seq x y z
N MET A 1 35.38 9.35 11.40
CA MET A 1 35.58 8.20 12.32
C MET A 1 34.74 7.06 11.81
N SER A 2 35.35 5.90 11.56
CA SER A 2 34.70 4.78 10.91
C SER A 2 33.88 3.99 11.93
N HIS A 3 32.59 3.86 11.70
CA HIS A 3 31.65 3.07 12.53
C HIS A 3 31.63 1.58 12.13
N VAL A 4 32.72 1.08 11.57
CA VAL A 4 32.86 -0.31 11.16
C VAL A 4 33.61 -1.04 12.28
N GLY A 5 32.90 -1.93 13.00
CA GLY A 5 33.49 -2.68 14.12
C GLY A 5 34.34 -3.87 13.69
N ALA A 6 34.06 -4.48 12.54
CA ALA A 6 34.83 -5.54 11.94
C ALA A 6 34.54 -5.68 10.44
N ALA A 7 35.49 -6.22 9.69
CA ALA A 7 35.29 -6.63 8.32
C ALA A 7 35.76 -8.10 8.16
N ALA A 8 34.95 -8.90 7.50
CA ALA A 8 35.27 -10.28 7.13
C ALA A 8 35.01 -10.48 5.64
N MET A 9 35.62 -11.48 5.05
CA MET A 9 35.30 -11.91 3.69
C MET A 9 34.50 -13.21 3.74
N LEU A 10 33.42 -13.27 2.98
CA LEU A 10 32.67 -14.50 2.75
C LEU A 10 33.45 -15.45 1.81
N GLU A 11 33.09 -16.72 1.79
CA GLU A 11 33.74 -17.72 0.94
C GLU A 11 33.66 -17.41 -0.57
N ASP A 12 32.66 -16.59 -0.98
CA ASP A 12 32.50 -16.11 -2.36
C ASP A 12 33.35 -14.85 -2.71
N GLY A 13 34.13 -14.35 -1.74
CA GLY A 13 34.98 -13.17 -1.92
C GLY A 13 34.22 -11.83 -1.65
N SER A 14 32.97 -11.86 -1.24
CA SER A 14 32.22 -10.64 -0.92
C SER A 14 32.62 -10.08 0.45
N PRO A 15 32.84 -8.76 0.60
CA PRO A 15 33.15 -8.15 1.90
C PRO A 15 31.90 -8.09 2.78
N LEU A 16 32.01 -8.59 4.01
CA LEU A 16 31.02 -8.45 5.07
C LEU A 16 31.47 -7.37 6.05
N PHE A 17 30.70 -6.32 6.18
CA PHE A 17 30.94 -5.27 7.18
C PHE A 17 30.02 -5.45 8.38
N ILE A 18 30.59 -5.58 9.56
CA ILE A 18 29.85 -5.61 10.81
C ILE A 18 29.84 -4.19 11.37
N LEU A 19 28.66 -3.57 11.41
CA LEU A 19 28.45 -2.25 12.04
C LEU A 19 28.35 -2.42 13.55
N ASP A 20 29.11 -1.63 14.28
CA ASP A 20 28.94 -1.54 15.73
C ASP A 20 27.74 -0.63 16.03
N VAL A 21 26.63 -1.26 16.39
CA VAL A 21 25.37 -0.57 16.65
C VAL A 21 25.49 0.35 17.89
N GLU A 22 26.32 -0.01 18.87
CA GLU A 22 26.55 0.82 20.06
C GLU A 22 27.26 2.12 19.72
N ASP A 23 28.24 2.07 18.82
CA ASP A 23 28.95 3.27 18.37
C ASP A 23 28.08 4.19 17.51
N VAL A 24 27.20 3.61 16.68
CA VAL A 24 26.20 4.37 15.93
C VAL A 24 25.23 5.06 16.89
N LEU A 25 24.72 4.34 17.89
CA LEU A 25 23.81 4.92 18.90
C LEU A 25 24.49 5.98 19.76
N LYS A 26 25.78 5.82 20.13
CA LYS A 26 26.55 6.85 20.84
C LYS A 26 26.70 8.11 19.99
N SER A 27 27.03 7.95 18.71
CA SER A 27 27.16 9.08 17.79
C SER A 27 25.86 9.85 17.63
N ILE A 28 24.72 9.15 17.53
CA ILE A 28 23.38 9.77 17.48
C ILE A 28 23.09 10.51 18.80
N ARG A 29 23.37 9.90 19.96
CA ARG A 29 23.17 10.55 21.28
C ARG A 29 24.05 11.77 21.44
N GLN A 30 25.29 11.73 20.97
CA GLN A 30 26.22 12.86 21.03
C GLN A 30 25.76 14.02 20.14
N LEU A 31 25.24 13.74 18.93
CA LEU A 31 24.66 14.75 18.05
C LEU A 31 23.39 15.37 18.63
N LEU A 32 22.60 14.61 19.38
CA LEU A 32 21.41 15.10 20.08
C LEU A 32 21.76 15.86 21.39
N GLY A 33 22.90 15.54 22.04
CA GLY A 33 23.35 16.14 23.31
C GLY A 33 24.08 17.45 23.15
N ASP A 34 24.77 17.71 22.06
CA ASP A 34 25.60 18.90 21.83
C ASP A 34 24.85 20.18 21.41
N GLY A 35 23.51 20.18 21.44
CA GLY A 35 22.72 21.41 21.32
C GLY A 35 22.93 22.23 20.03
N GLN A 36 23.52 21.69 18.98
CA GLN A 36 23.77 22.42 17.72
C GLN A 36 22.57 22.51 16.77
N LEU A 37 21.38 22.20 17.24
CA LEU A 37 20.13 22.53 16.53
C LEU A 37 19.49 23.79 17.13
N ARG A 38 20.28 24.87 17.29
CA ARG A 38 19.77 26.23 17.53
C ARG A 38 19.65 26.97 16.21
N GLY A 39 18.40 27.20 15.84
CA GLY A 39 18.05 28.32 14.97
C GLY A 39 17.73 27.90 13.55
N THR A 40 16.56 27.95 13.18
CA THR A 40 15.73 29.02 12.62
C THR A 40 14.48 28.43 12.02
N GLY A 41 13.37 29.04 12.31
CA GLY A 41 12.15 28.77 11.54
C GLY A 41 11.29 27.64 12.12
N ARG A 42 10.22 28.08 12.76
CA ARG A 42 9.03 27.26 12.99
C ARG A 42 8.42 26.83 11.65
N ASP A 43 9.04 25.90 11.00
CA ASP A 43 8.33 24.99 10.11
C ASP A 43 8.28 23.66 10.85
N ARG A 44 7.06 23.28 11.22
CA ARG A 44 6.74 21.94 11.67
C ARG A 44 7.03 20.99 10.50
N VAL A 45 8.27 20.62 10.33
CA VAL A 45 8.58 19.34 9.72
C VAL A 45 8.25 18.31 10.79
N SER A 46 6.96 17.98 10.92
CA SER A 46 6.59 16.68 11.43
C SER A 46 7.29 15.70 10.48
N SER A 47 8.38 15.11 10.92
CA SER A 47 8.82 13.84 10.38
C SER A 47 7.74 12.83 10.77
N GLU A 48 6.60 12.86 10.08
CA GLU A 48 5.82 11.68 9.88
C GLU A 48 6.82 10.72 9.22
N VAL A 49 7.29 9.77 9.99
CA VAL A 49 7.79 8.52 9.41
C VAL A 49 6.62 8.07 8.56
N ALA A 50 6.73 8.28 7.25
CA ALA A 50 5.65 7.99 6.33
C ALA A 50 5.35 6.51 6.50
N ARG A 51 4.25 6.18 7.20
CA ARG A 51 3.85 4.79 7.36
C ARG A 51 3.65 4.22 5.96
N ALA A 52 4.05 3.00 5.75
CA ALA A 52 3.77 2.31 4.51
C ALA A 52 2.26 2.39 4.23
N LYS A 53 1.90 2.75 3.00
CA LYS A 53 0.51 2.78 2.57
C LYS A 53 -0.07 1.38 2.60
N ARG A 54 -1.28 1.23 3.13
CA ARG A 54 -1.93 -0.06 3.33
C ARG A 54 -3.11 -0.24 2.36
N VAL A 55 -3.10 -1.35 1.65
CA VAL A 55 -4.09 -1.67 0.61
C VAL A 55 -4.85 -2.94 1.00
N LEU A 56 -6.17 -2.90 0.85
CA LEU A 56 -7.03 -4.08 0.96
C LEU A 56 -7.36 -4.60 -0.44
N VAL A 57 -7.02 -5.85 -0.71
CA VAL A 57 -7.38 -6.57 -1.94
C VAL A 57 -8.52 -7.51 -1.64
N VAL A 58 -9.64 -7.38 -2.35
CA VAL A 58 -10.85 -8.20 -2.19
C VAL A 58 -11.10 -8.95 -3.49
N GLU A 59 -10.80 -10.24 -3.48
CA GLU A 59 -10.79 -11.09 -4.69
C GLU A 59 -11.06 -12.54 -4.29
N ASP A 60 -12.02 -13.22 -4.90
CA ASP A 60 -12.36 -14.59 -4.56
C ASP A 60 -11.38 -15.61 -5.17
N SER A 61 -10.83 -15.33 -6.34
CA SER A 61 -9.82 -16.16 -6.98
C SER A 61 -8.48 -16.09 -6.25
N ILE A 62 -8.06 -17.20 -5.65
CA ILE A 62 -6.76 -17.29 -4.94
C ILE A 62 -5.58 -16.90 -5.83
N THR A 63 -5.63 -17.26 -7.12
CA THR A 63 -4.55 -16.96 -8.07
C THR A 63 -4.48 -15.48 -8.40
N VAL A 64 -5.62 -14.84 -8.68
CA VAL A 64 -5.69 -13.41 -9.01
C VAL A 64 -5.33 -12.58 -7.77
N ARG A 65 -5.90 -12.92 -6.62
CA ARG A 65 -5.60 -12.28 -5.34
C ARG A 65 -4.10 -12.29 -5.02
N GLU A 66 -3.41 -13.40 -5.26
CA GLU A 66 -1.96 -13.49 -5.05
C GLU A 66 -1.16 -12.66 -6.06
N VAL A 67 -1.60 -12.58 -7.32
CA VAL A 67 -0.97 -11.71 -8.34
C VAL A 67 -1.09 -10.24 -7.94
N GLU A 68 -2.28 -9.80 -7.55
CA GLU A 68 -2.52 -8.42 -7.09
C GLU A 68 -1.67 -8.10 -5.86
N ARG A 69 -1.68 -9.01 -4.86
CA ARG A 69 -0.88 -8.86 -3.65
C ARG A 69 0.61 -8.71 -3.97
N GLN A 70 1.14 -9.52 -4.88
CA GLN A 70 2.56 -9.47 -5.25
C GLN A 70 2.91 -8.16 -5.98
N ILE A 71 2.08 -7.71 -6.91
CA ILE A 71 2.30 -6.45 -7.63
C ILE A 71 2.34 -5.28 -6.63
N LEU A 72 1.36 -5.20 -5.74
CA LEU A 72 1.27 -4.13 -4.74
C LEU A 72 2.41 -4.18 -3.71
N ALA A 73 2.80 -5.38 -3.27
CA ALA A 73 3.93 -5.57 -2.36
C ALA A 73 5.27 -5.14 -3.00
N GLN A 74 5.47 -5.38 -4.30
CA GLN A 74 6.65 -4.90 -5.05
C GLN A 74 6.71 -3.37 -5.16
N MET A 75 5.58 -2.68 -5.00
CA MET A 75 5.51 -1.22 -4.92
C MET A 75 5.83 -0.67 -3.52
N GLY A 76 6.15 -1.54 -2.55
CA GLY A 76 6.42 -1.16 -1.16
C GLY A 76 5.18 -0.92 -0.31
N LEU A 77 4.01 -1.44 -0.75
CA LEU A 77 2.74 -1.30 -0.04
C LEU A 77 2.53 -2.46 0.95
N GLU A 78 1.88 -2.19 2.07
CA GLU A 78 1.34 -3.23 2.94
C GLU A 78 0.02 -3.72 2.35
N VAL A 79 -0.14 -5.03 2.20
CA VAL A 79 -1.31 -5.61 1.53
C VAL A 79 -1.99 -6.64 2.41
N ASP A 80 -3.24 -6.36 2.76
CA ASP A 80 -4.16 -7.34 3.32
C ASP A 80 -5.08 -7.87 2.23
N THR A 81 -5.58 -9.08 2.42
CA THR A 81 -6.45 -9.73 1.45
C THR A 81 -7.73 -10.22 2.08
N ALA A 82 -8.82 -10.17 1.33
CA ALA A 82 -10.13 -10.71 1.67
C ALA A 82 -10.67 -11.56 0.50
N VAL A 83 -11.49 -12.54 0.80
CA VAL A 83 -11.97 -13.53 -0.18
C VAL A 83 -13.30 -13.17 -0.84
N ASP A 84 -14.00 -12.19 -0.32
CA ASP A 84 -15.24 -11.62 -0.89
C ASP A 84 -15.61 -10.29 -0.20
N GLY A 85 -16.71 -9.68 -0.62
CA GLY A 85 -17.13 -8.38 -0.10
C GLY A 85 -17.48 -8.37 1.38
N VAL A 86 -18.01 -9.48 1.94
CA VAL A 86 -18.31 -9.56 3.39
C VAL A 86 -17.03 -9.57 4.20
N ASP A 87 -16.05 -10.37 3.77
CA ASP A 87 -14.75 -10.45 4.41
C ASP A 87 -13.99 -9.12 4.28
N GLY A 88 -14.07 -8.49 3.09
CA GLY A 88 -13.53 -7.16 2.84
C GLY A 88 -14.15 -6.09 3.73
N TRP A 89 -15.48 -6.11 3.92
CA TRP A 89 -16.17 -5.21 4.83
C TRP A 89 -15.72 -5.40 6.28
N ASN A 90 -15.58 -6.64 6.74
CA ASN A 90 -15.08 -6.94 8.08
C ASN A 90 -13.63 -6.44 8.28
N ALA A 91 -12.78 -6.60 7.27
CA ALA A 91 -11.41 -6.08 7.30
C ALA A 91 -11.38 -4.56 7.40
N LEU A 92 -12.22 -3.84 6.64
CA LEU A 92 -12.36 -2.39 6.72
C LEU A 92 -12.76 -1.91 8.12
N GLN A 93 -13.65 -2.64 8.80
CA GLN A 93 -14.06 -2.29 10.16
C GLN A 93 -12.94 -2.54 11.20
N ALA A 94 -12.06 -3.47 10.95
CA ALA A 94 -10.98 -3.87 11.86
C ALA A 94 -9.67 -3.12 11.64
N GLY A 95 -9.47 -2.53 10.46
CA GLY A 95 -8.21 -1.90 10.06
C GLY A 95 -8.37 -0.51 9.44
N GLN A 96 -7.23 0.10 9.11
CA GLN A 96 -7.18 1.34 8.35
C GLN A 96 -6.49 1.07 7.03
N TYR A 97 -7.09 1.53 5.93
CA TYR A 97 -6.60 1.33 4.58
C TYR A 97 -6.55 2.65 3.83
N ASP A 98 -5.55 2.77 2.97
CA ASP A 98 -5.34 3.93 2.10
C ASP A 98 -5.95 3.69 0.70
N LEU A 99 -6.25 2.43 0.35
CA LEU A 99 -6.85 2.03 -0.92
C LEU A 99 -7.56 0.68 -0.76
N VAL A 100 -8.66 0.50 -1.48
CA VAL A 100 -9.33 -0.79 -1.69
C VAL A 100 -9.24 -1.16 -3.16
N VAL A 101 -8.83 -2.39 -3.45
CA VAL A 101 -8.88 -2.99 -4.79
C VAL A 101 -9.88 -4.14 -4.71
N THR A 102 -10.92 -4.16 -5.54
CA THR A 102 -11.97 -5.19 -5.47
C THR A 102 -12.34 -5.73 -6.82
N ASP A 103 -12.54 -7.05 -6.91
CA ASP A 103 -13.27 -7.66 -8.03
C ASP A 103 -14.77 -7.35 -7.93
N ILE A 104 -15.50 -7.53 -9.03
CA ILE A 104 -16.97 -7.42 -9.08
C ILE A 104 -17.62 -8.74 -8.69
N ASP A 105 -17.23 -9.82 -9.36
CA ASP A 105 -17.95 -11.10 -9.31
C ASP A 105 -17.44 -11.97 -8.16
N MET A 106 -17.97 -11.73 -6.97
CA MET A 106 -17.62 -12.48 -5.76
C MET A 106 -18.87 -13.03 -5.08
N PRO A 107 -18.77 -14.15 -4.34
CA PRO A 107 -19.88 -14.70 -3.56
C PRO A 107 -20.25 -13.80 -2.38
N ARG A 108 -21.40 -14.02 -1.79
CA ARG A 108 -21.96 -13.38 -0.59
C ARG A 108 -22.22 -11.87 -0.75
N MET A 109 -21.22 -11.09 -1.08
CA MET A 109 -21.29 -9.66 -1.38
C MET A 109 -20.38 -9.38 -2.56
N ASN A 110 -20.92 -8.89 -3.66
CA ASN A 110 -20.15 -8.52 -4.85
C ASN A 110 -19.42 -7.19 -4.68
N GLY A 111 -18.50 -6.87 -5.60
CA GLY A 111 -17.69 -5.65 -5.49
C GLY A 111 -18.49 -4.36 -5.60
N ILE A 112 -19.56 -4.32 -6.38
CA ILE A 112 -20.44 -3.14 -6.51
C ILE A 112 -21.18 -2.88 -5.19
N GLU A 113 -21.68 -3.95 -4.54
CA GLU A 113 -22.32 -3.87 -3.23
C GLU A 113 -21.34 -3.39 -2.16
N LEU A 114 -20.10 -3.90 -2.19
CA LEU A 114 -19.04 -3.46 -1.28
C LEU A 114 -18.73 -1.97 -1.44
N VAL A 115 -18.55 -1.49 -2.68
CA VAL A 115 -18.28 -0.06 -2.97
C VAL A 115 -19.46 0.79 -2.50
N THR A 116 -20.68 0.39 -2.79
CA THR A 116 -21.90 1.11 -2.37
C THR A 116 -21.99 1.20 -0.84
N THR A 117 -21.71 0.09 -0.14
CA THR A 117 -21.71 0.04 1.32
C THR A 117 -20.63 0.96 1.91
N LEU A 118 -19.43 0.93 1.33
CA LEU A 118 -18.30 1.76 1.72
C LEU A 118 -18.61 3.26 1.56
N ARG A 119 -19.27 3.65 0.45
CA ARG A 119 -19.65 5.04 0.20
C ARG A 119 -20.79 5.53 1.11
N ALA A 120 -21.61 4.62 1.61
CA ALA A 120 -22.69 4.96 2.56
C ALA A 120 -22.20 5.14 4.01
N ASP A 121 -21.01 4.67 4.38
CA ASP A 121 -20.45 4.78 5.72
C ASP A 121 -19.50 5.99 5.83
N GLU A 122 -19.82 6.92 6.74
CA GLU A 122 -19.04 8.16 6.96
C GLU A 122 -17.57 7.92 7.27
N ARG A 123 -17.21 6.78 7.85
CA ARG A 123 -15.84 6.43 8.24
C ARG A 123 -14.98 6.05 7.04
N PHE A 124 -15.60 5.50 5.98
CA PHE A 124 -14.90 4.86 4.87
C PHE A 124 -15.15 5.53 3.53
N LYS A 125 -16.15 6.40 3.42
CA LYS A 125 -16.59 7.01 2.14
C LYS A 125 -15.50 7.74 1.36
N THR A 126 -14.41 8.13 2.01
CA THR A 126 -13.27 8.83 1.41
C THR A 126 -12.13 7.91 0.98
N ILE A 127 -12.17 6.62 1.35
CA ILE A 127 -11.16 5.67 0.94
C ILE A 127 -11.29 5.45 -0.57
N PRO A 128 -10.22 5.66 -1.36
CA PRO A 128 -10.26 5.40 -2.78
C PRO A 128 -10.47 3.91 -3.08
N VAL A 129 -11.20 3.62 -4.15
CA VAL A 129 -11.53 2.26 -4.57
C VAL A 129 -11.24 2.07 -6.05
N ILE A 130 -10.46 1.05 -6.37
CA ILE A 130 -10.25 0.55 -7.73
C ILE A 130 -11.05 -0.73 -7.90
N VAL A 131 -11.92 -0.76 -8.90
CA VAL A 131 -12.58 -1.99 -9.33
C VAL A 131 -11.74 -2.64 -10.42
N VAL A 132 -11.47 -3.94 -10.29
CA VAL A 132 -10.72 -4.74 -11.26
C VAL A 132 -11.57 -5.93 -11.68
N SER A 133 -11.86 -6.10 -12.96
CA SER A 133 -12.78 -7.13 -13.43
C SER A 133 -12.31 -7.75 -14.76
N TYR A 134 -12.77 -8.97 -15.04
CA TYR A 134 -12.66 -9.54 -16.39
C TYR A 134 -13.64 -8.92 -17.38
N LYS A 135 -14.66 -8.20 -16.89
CA LYS A 135 -15.69 -7.61 -17.73
C LYS A 135 -15.17 -6.30 -18.34
N ASP A 136 -15.21 -6.22 -19.66
CA ASP A 136 -14.76 -5.06 -20.45
C ASP A 136 -15.95 -4.34 -21.12
N ARG A 137 -17.17 -4.57 -20.63
CA ARG A 137 -18.36 -3.91 -21.18
C ARG A 137 -18.52 -2.54 -20.58
N GLU A 138 -18.91 -1.56 -21.41
CA GLU A 138 -19.19 -0.20 -20.97
C GLU A 138 -20.24 -0.13 -19.83
N ALA A 139 -21.24 -1.01 -19.88
CA ALA A 139 -22.26 -1.10 -18.85
C ALA A 139 -21.69 -1.50 -17.47
N ASP A 140 -20.75 -2.44 -17.44
CA ASP A 140 -20.10 -2.89 -16.19
C ASP A 140 -19.21 -1.79 -15.63
N ARG A 141 -18.46 -1.10 -16.51
CA ARG A 141 -17.64 0.05 -16.15
C ARG A 141 -18.49 1.20 -15.58
N LEU A 142 -19.61 1.50 -16.25
CA LEU A 142 -20.54 2.53 -15.80
C LEU A 142 -21.12 2.19 -14.43
N ALA A 143 -21.52 0.94 -14.20
CA ALA A 143 -22.04 0.48 -12.92
C ALA A 143 -21.01 0.64 -11.79
N GLY A 144 -19.75 0.27 -12.03
CA GLY A 144 -18.66 0.44 -11.06
C GLY A 144 -18.43 1.91 -10.69
N MET A 145 -18.38 2.78 -11.69
CA MET A 145 -18.18 4.21 -11.46
C MET A 145 -19.39 4.87 -10.79
N GLN A 146 -20.62 4.47 -11.13
CA GLN A 146 -21.85 4.96 -10.48
C GLN A 146 -21.95 4.51 -9.02
N ALA A 147 -21.43 3.33 -8.68
CA ALA A 147 -21.35 2.88 -7.29
C ALA A 147 -20.39 3.72 -6.44
N GLY A 148 -19.48 4.47 -7.09
CA GLY A 148 -18.54 5.37 -6.44
C GLY A 148 -17.08 4.88 -6.47
N ALA A 149 -16.72 3.99 -7.40
CA ALA A 149 -15.32 3.64 -7.64
C ALA A 149 -14.55 4.84 -8.22
N ASP A 150 -13.28 4.98 -7.85
CA ASP A 150 -12.38 6.03 -8.37
C ASP A 150 -11.73 5.61 -9.69
N ALA A 151 -11.57 4.29 -9.89
CA ALA A 151 -11.12 3.74 -11.16
C ALA A 151 -11.74 2.37 -11.41
N TYR A 152 -11.87 2.03 -12.69
CA TYR A 152 -12.28 0.73 -13.18
C TYR A 152 -11.25 0.21 -14.17
N LEU A 153 -10.68 -0.95 -13.89
CA LEU A 153 -9.66 -1.60 -14.71
C LEU A 153 -10.10 -3.01 -15.11
N THR A 154 -9.63 -3.46 -16.27
CA THR A 154 -9.73 -4.87 -16.62
C THR A 154 -8.57 -5.66 -16.04
N LYS A 155 -8.74 -6.95 -15.75
CA LYS A 155 -7.64 -7.81 -15.27
C LYS A 155 -6.47 -7.95 -16.28
N GLY A 156 -6.66 -7.56 -17.54
CA GLY A 156 -5.60 -7.38 -18.53
C GLY A 156 -4.56 -6.31 -18.16
N SER A 157 -4.99 -5.29 -17.41
CA SER A 157 -4.18 -4.15 -16.98
C SER A 157 -2.94 -4.53 -16.15
N PHE A 158 -2.93 -5.71 -15.52
CA PHE A 158 -1.77 -6.21 -14.78
C PHE A 158 -0.53 -6.41 -15.68
N ARG A 159 -0.73 -6.84 -16.91
CA ARG A 159 0.34 -7.06 -17.90
C ARG A 159 0.78 -5.78 -18.59
N GLU A 160 -0.12 -4.83 -18.72
CA GLU A 160 0.11 -3.55 -19.42
C GLU A 160 0.72 -2.48 -18.53
N GLY A 161 0.83 -2.75 -17.20
CA GLY A 161 1.35 -1.80 -16.23
C GLY A 161 0.39 -0.67 -15.84
N SER A 162 -0.79 -0.60 -16.46
CA SER A 162 -1.79 0.44 -16.16
C SER A 162 -2.36 0.32 -14.74
N PHE A 163 -2.44 -0.89 -14.20
CA PHE A 163 -2.79 -1.12 -12.79
C PHE A 163 -1.82 -0.42 -11.83
N VAL A 164 -0.51 -0.62 -12.03
CA VAL A 164 0.55 0.02 -11.21
C VAL A 164 0.48 1.54 -11.30
N THR A 165 0.31 2.06 -12.52
CA THR A 165 0.18 3.52 -12.75
C THR A 165 -1.03 4.08 -12.02
N THR A 166 -2.21 3.45 -12.14
CA THR A 166 -3.44 3.91 -11.49
C THR A 166 -3.30 3.90 -9.96
N VAL A 167 -2.70 2.84 -9.38
CA VAL A 167 -2.45 2.76 -7.94
C VAL A 167 -1.53 3.89 -7.47
N ARG A 168 -0.46 4.18 -8.20
CA ARG A 168 0.46 5.29 -7.89
C ARG A 168 -0.23 6.63 -7.92
N ASP A 169 -0.99 6.90 -8.97
CA ASP A 169 -1.72 8.16 -9.15
C ASP A 169 -2.71 8.39 -8.00
N ILE A 170 -3.48 7.36 -7.63
CA ILE A 170 -4.48 7.43 -6.56
C ILE A 170 -3.81 7.61 -5.19
N LEU A 171 -2.71 6.91 -4.91
CA LEU A 171 -2.01 7.00 -3.63
C LEU A 171 -1.03 8.17 -3.54
N GLY A 172 -0.76 8.88 -4.64
CA GLY A 172 0.21 9.96 -4.70
C GLY A 172 1.65 9.48 -4.46
N ILE A 173 2.02 8.30 -4.99
CA ILE A 173 3.34 7.70 -4.83
C ILE A 173 4.17 7.98 -6.09
N GLU A 174 5.30 8.64 -5.93
CA GLU A 174 6.25 8.84 -7.03
C GLU A 174 6.95 7.53 -7.44
N ALA A 175 7.45 7.50 -8.68
CA ALA A 175 8.10 6.32 -9.27
C ALA A 175 9.51 6.09 -8.73
#